data_6bc1287b6a953c44de8e6912dae991e1
#
_entry.id   6bc1287b6a953c44de8e6912dae991e1
#
_cell.length_a   1.000
_cell.length_b   1.000
_cell.length_c   1.000
_cell.angle_alpha   90.00
_cell.angle_beta   90.00
_cell.angle_gamma   90.00
#
_symmetry.space_group_name_H-M   'P 1'
#
loop_
_entity.id
_entity.type
_entity.pdbx_description
1 polymer ?
#
loop_
_entity_poly.entity_id
_entity_poly.type
_entity_poly.pdbx_seq_one_letter_code
_entity_poly.pdbx_strand_id
1 'polypeptide(L)'
;MEQAEAILTRLRAPRQVRETVLLLVRYHDAVLEESPQRVRRWLHKLGPDRFFDLLAIQRGDAAGLAPADCTRLEGFQRLEILAREVLSQAPCLTVRDLAVGGEDLLALGYRGPAIGRALRALLDQVLSETVSNEKNALLQRLAQMDAENTEKMEPCSKKKDP
;
A
#
# COMPACT_ATOMS: atom_id res chain seq x y z
N MET A 1 4.33 -21.33 -3.12
CA MET A 1 2.91 -20.90 -3.20
C MET A 1 1.99 -22.09 -3.48
N GLU A 2 2.13 -22.79 -4.58
CA GLU A 2 1.28 -23.95 -4.98
C GLU A 2 1.17 -25.04 -3.90
N GLN A 3 2.29 -25.42 -3.27
CA GLN A 3 2.29 -26.41 -2.19
C GLN A 3 1.46 -25.97 -0.98
N ALA A 4 1.60 -24.70 -0.55
CA ALA A 4 0.82 -24.16 0.55
C ALA A 4 -0.67 -24.15 0.24
N GLU A 5 -1.06 -23.78 -0.99
CA GLU A 5 -2.44 -23.79 -1.43
C GLU A 5 -3.03 -25.22 -1.47
N ALA A 6 -2.28 -26.18 -1.98
CA ALA A 6 -2.67 -27.60 -1.99
C ALA A 6 -2.89 -28.16 -0.57
N ILE A 7 -1.97 -27.85 0.36
CA ILE A 7 -2.09 -28.27 1.77
C ILE A 7 -3.34 -27.65 2.41
N LEU A 8 -3.53 -26.33 2.27
CA LEU A 8 -4.66 -25.63 2.85
C LEU A 8 -6.01 -26.10 2.28
N THR A 9 -6.04 -26.46 1.00
CA THR A 9 -7.22 -27.02 0.34
C THR A 9 -7.51 -28.42 0.89
N ARG A 10 -6.50 -29.29 1.02
CA ARG A 10 -6.64 -30.63 1.61
C ARG A 10 -7.12 -30.59 3.05
N LEU A 11 -6.64 -29.60 3.81
CA LEU A 11 -7.07 -29.37 5.21
C LEU A 11 -8.46 -28.72 5.32
N ARG A 12 -9.10 -28.38 4.19
CA ARG A 12 -10.37 -27.64 4.15
C ARG A 12 -10.33 -26.35 4.98
N ALA A 13 -9.19 -25.66 4.97
CA ALA A 13 -9.02 -24.42 5.72
C ALA A 13 -10.06 -23.37 5.27
N PRO A 14 -10.67 -22.62 6.21
CA PRO A 14 -11.58 -21.53 5.89
C PRO A 14 -10.93 -20.53 4.91
N ARG A 15 -11.75 -19.91 4.05
CA ARG A 15 -11.26 -18.98 3.02
C ARG A 15 -10.36 -17.88 3.59
N GLN A 16 -10.79 -17.26 4.69
CA GLN A 16 -10.02 -16.18 5.33
C GLN A 16 -8.65 -16.65 5.82
N VAL A 17 -8.57 -17.85 6.41
CA VAL A 17 -7.31 -18.44 6.85
C VAL A 17 -6.42 -18.72 5.66
N ARG A 18 -6.97 -19.30 4.58
CA ARG A 18 -6.22 -19.56 3.34
C ARG A 18 -5.62 -18.28 2.77
N GLU A 19 -6.44 -17.23 2.61
CA GLU A 19 -6.00 -15.94 2.06
C GLU A 19 -4.88 -15.34 2.92
N THR A 20 -5.02 -15.38 4.25
CA THR A 20 -4.00 -14.87 5.18
C THR A 20 -2.70 -15.67 5.08
N VAL A 21 -2.77 -17.00 5.17
CA VAL A 21 -1.56 -17.85 5.13
C VAL A 21 -0.84 -17.71 3.79
N LEU A 22 -1.55 -17.73 2.66
CA LEU A 22 -0.94 -17.56 1.33
C LEU A 22 -0.28 -16.18 1.18
N LEU A 23 -0.88 -15.14 1.74
CA LEU A 23 -0.31 -13.81 1.74
C LEU A 23 0.95 -13.73 2.59
N LEU A 24 0.95 -14.31 3.79
CA LEU A 24 2.12 -14.37 4.67
C LEU A 24 3.26 -15.19 4.06
N VAL A 25 2.95 -16.37 3.49
CA VAL A 25 3.93 -17.18 2.74
C VAL A 25 4.51 -16.43 1.55
N ARG A 26 3.72 -15.57 0.90
CA ARG A 26 4.20 -14.75 -0.23
C ARG A 26 5.23 -13.70 0.19
N TYR A 27 5.10 -13.17 1.40
CA TYR A 27 5.90 -12.02 1.85
C TYR A 27 6.87 -12.34 2.99
N HIS A 28 6.99 -13.63 3.42
CA HIS A 28 7.84 -13.99 4.56
C HIS A 28 9.31 -13.57 4.39
N ASP A 29 9.83 -13.56 3.14
CA ASP A 29 11.20 -13.14 2.82
C ASP A 29 11.31 -11.64 2.45
N ALA A 30 10.22 -10.86 2.56
CA ALA A 30 10.25 -9.47 2.15
C ALA A 30 11.16 -8.64 3.08
N VAL A 31 12.00 -7.80 2.50
CA VAL A 31 12.80 -6.85 3.26
C VAL A 31 11.91 -5.70 3.71
N LEU A 32 11.78 -5.54 5.03
CA LEU A 32 11.03 -4.46 5.65
C LEU A 32 12.00 -3.36 6.07
N GLU A 33 11.87 -2.19 5.44
CA GLU A 33 12.71 -1.03 5.72
C GLU A 33 12.16 -0.23 6.91
N GLU A 34 13.03 0.23 7.81
CA GLU A 34 12.71 1.07 8.97
C GLU A 34 12.43 2.52 8.52
N SER A 35 11.36 2.72 7.77
CA SER A 35 10.93 4.03 7.28
C SER A 35 9.41 4.19 7.44
N PRO A 36 8.93 5.32 7.99
CA PRO A 36 7.49 5.55 8.17
C PRO A 36 6.69 5.41 6.87
N GLN A 37 7.22 5.89 5.75
CA GLN A 37 6.59 5.79 4.43
C GLN A 37 6.50 4.34 3.95
N ARG A 38 7.58 3.54 4.15
CA ARG A 38 7.59 2.12 3.79
C ARG A 38 6.63 1.33 4.67
N VAL A 39 6.61 1.63 5.95
CA VAL A 39 5.67 1.00 6.90
C VAL A 39 4.22 1.33 6.54
N ARG A 40 3.87 2.59 6.21
CA ARG A 40 2.53 2.94 5.72
C ARG A 40 2.13 2.14 4.47
N ARG A 41 3.03 1.99 3.51
CA ARG A 41 2.77 1.19 2.31
C ARG A 41 2.53 -0.28 2.63
N TRP A 42 3.26 -0.85 3.58
CA TRP A 42 3.02 -2.22 4.04
C TRP A 42 1.70 -2.35 4.80
N LEU A 43 1.38 -1.40 5.68
CA LEU A 43 0.10 -1.35 6.37
C LEU A 43 -1.08 -1.19 5.40
N HIS A 44 -0.94 -0.36 4.37
CA HIS A 44 -1.92 -0.26 3.29
C HIS A 44 -2.09 -1.59 2.55
N LYS A 45 -1.00 -2.25 2.22
CA LYS A 45 -0.99 -3.47 1.40
C LYS A 45 -1.55 -4.70 2.11
N LEU A 46 -1.21 -4.87 3.37
CA LEU A 46 -1.54 -6.07 4.16
C LEU A 46 -2.71 -5.85 5.12
N GLY A 47 -2.92 -4.64 5.54
CA GLY A 47 -3.68 -4.30 6.75
C GLY A 47 -2.84 -4.47 8.02
N PRO A 48 -3.21 -3.79 9.13
CA PRO A 48 -2.45 -3.82 10.38
C PRO A 48 -2.22 -5.25 10.92
N ASP A 49 -3.27 -6.04 11.06
CA ASP A 49 -3.17 -7.37 11.67
C ASP A 49 -2.17 -8.27 10.93
N ARG A 50 -2.30 -8.36 9.61
CA ARG A 50 -1.41 -9.20 8.78
C ARG A 50 0.01 -8.66 8.70
N PHE A 51 0.22 -7.36 8.86
CA PHE A 51 1.54 -6.78 8.95
C PHE A 51 2.25 -7.21 10.23
N PHE A 52 1.57 -7.20 11.37
CA PHE A 52 2.13 -7.69 12.64
C PHE A 52 2.33 -9.22 12.62
N ASP A 53 1.44 -9.98 11.99
CA ASP A 53 1.64 -11.42 11.76
C ASP A 53 2.91 -11.67 10.95
N LEU A 54 3.15 -10.89 9.89
CA LEU A 54 4.36 -10.97 9.07
C LEU A 54 5.63 -10.69 9.89
N LEU A 55 5.61 -9.64 10.71
CA LEU A 55 6.72 -9.32 11.63
C LEU A 55 6.97 -10.47 12.61
N ALA A 56 5.92 -11.06 13.17
CA ALA A 56 6.05 -12.19 14.09
C ALA A 56 6.69 -13.42 13.43
N ILE A 57 6.30 -13.74 12.20
CA ILE A 57 6.90 -14.85 11.42
C ILE A 57 8.37 -14.58 11.15
N GLN A 58 8.71 -13.40 10.61
CA GLN A 58 10.09 -13.05 10.30
C GLN A 58 10.99 -13.03 11.55
N ARG A 59 10.45 -12.57 12.69
CA ARG A 59 11.16 -12.61 13.98
C ARG A 59 11.36 -14.04 14.46
N GLY A 60 10.34 -14.92 14.29
CA GLY A 60 10.47 -16.34 14.62
C GLY A 60 11.52 -17.05 13.77
N ASP A 61 11.55 -16.79 12.47
CA ASP A 61 12.56 -17.34 11.56
C ASP A 61 13.96 -16.85 11.94
N ALA A 62 14.13 -15.56 12.23
CA ALA A 62 15.42 -15.00 12.66
C ALA A 62 15.90 -15.58 14.00
N ALA A 63 15.00 -15.86 14.95
CA ALA A 63 15.32 -16.47 16.22
C ALA A 63 15.70 -17.96 16.10
N GLY A 64 15.16 -18.64 15.08
CA GLY A 64 15.44 -20.06 14.81
C GLY A 64 16.78 -20.29 14.10
N LEU A 65 17.39 -19.27 13.53
CA LEU A 65 18.73 -19.35 12.93
C LEU A 65 19.80 -19.12 14.00
N ALA A 66 20.62 -20.11 14.26
CA ALA A 66 21.71 -20.00 15.23
C ALA A 66 23.02 -19.55 14.56
N PRO A 67 23.86 -18.71 15.22
CA PRO A 67 23.56 -17.94 16.42
C PRO A 67 22.56 -16.80 16.11
N ALA A 68 21.64 -16.55 17.04
CA ALA A 68 20.64 -15.50 16.85
C ALA A 68 21.32 -14.16 16.55
N ASP A 69 21.03 -13.59 15.40
CA ASP A 69 21.49 -12.26 15.04
C ASP A 69 20.68 -11.23 15.84
N CYS A 70 21.22 -10.82 16.98
CA CYS A 70 20.57 -9.86 17.88
C CYS A 70 20.22 -8.56 17.14
N THR A 71 21.06 -8.12 16.21
CA THR A 71 20.84 -6.89 15.42
C THR A 71 19.57 -7.00 14.57
N ARG A 72 19.34 -8.17 13.98
CA ARG A 72 18.14 -8.43 13.17
C ARG A 72 16.89 -8.49 14.03
N LEU A 73 16.96 -9.11 15.21
CA LEU A 73 15.84 -9.15 16.15
C LEU A 73 15.46 -7.76 16.67
N GLU A 74 16.47 -6.92 16.99
CA GLU A 74 16.24 -5.52 17.34
C GLU A 74 15.59 -4.72 16.21
N GLY A 75 15.96 -4.97 14.95
CA GLY A 75 15.35 -4.36 13.78
C GLY A 75 13.84 -4.64 13.70
N PHE A 76 13.40 -5.87 13.96
CA PHE A 76 11.98 -6.18 14.01
C PHE A 76 11.24 -5.50 15.16
N GLN A 77 11.89 -5.32 16.32
CA GLN A 77 11.30 -4.57 17.42
C GLN A 77 11.13 -3.09 17.06
N ARG A 78 12.13 -2.46 16.43
CA ARG A 78 12.03 -1.07 15.96
C ARG A 78 10.93 -0.91 14.92
N LEU A 79 10.81 -1.85 13.98
CA LEU A 79 9.71 -1.86 12.99
C LEU A 79 8.32 -1.97 13.65
N GLU A 80 8.20 -2.80 14.69
CA GLU A 80 6.94 -2.94 15.43
C GLU A 80 6.57 -1.62 16.14
N ILE A 81 7.52 -0.99 16.83
CA ILE A 81 7.33 0.32 17.47
C ILE A 81 6.92 1.36 16.43
N LEU A 82 7.68 1.47 15.34
CA LEU A 82 7.41 2.40 14.25
C LEU A 82 6.01 2.20 13.64
N ALA A 83 5.59 0.95 13.45
CA ALA A 83 4.25 0.66 12.92
C ALA A 83 3.14 1.09 13.88
N ARG A 84 3.33 0.91 15.19
CA ARG A 84 2.38 1.39 16.21
C ARG A 84 2.33 2.91 16.26
N GLU A 85 3.46 3.59 16.15
CA GLU A 85 3.54 5.05 16.05
C GLU A 85 2.82 5.57 14.81
N VAL A 86 3.08 4.98 13.66
CA VAL A 86 2.38 5.31 12.41
C VAL A 86 0.88 5.14 12.57
N LEU A 87 0.41 4.02 13.13
CA LEU A 87 -1.02 3.78 13.34
C LEU A 87 -1.66 4.74 14.35
N SER A 88 -0.92 5.19 15.38
CA SER A 88 -1.42 6.15 16.37
C SER A 88 -1.74 7.52 15.77
N GLN A 89 -1.13 7.86 14.64
CA GLN A 89 -1.37 9.11 13.91
C GLN A 89 -2.63 9.06 13.02
N ALA A 90 -3.43 8.00 13.11
CA ALA A 90 -4.61 7.76 12.25
C ALA A 90 -4.33 8.01 10.76
N PRO A 91 -3.34 7.31 10.18
CA PRO A 91 -2.89 7.57 8.83
C PRO A 91 -3.97 7.21 7.80
N CYS A 92 -4.00 7.94 6.68
CA CYS A 92 -4.77 7.56 5.51
C CYS A 92 -4.15 6.31 4.87
N LEU A 93 -4.75 5.15 5.10
CA LEU A 93 -4.27 3.86 4.59
C LEU A 93 -5.15 3.30 3.47
N THR A 94 -6.38 3.79 3.33
CA THR A 94 -7.33 3.30 2.34
C THR A 94 -7.97 4.46 1.57
N VAL A 95 -8.56 4.16 0.43
CA VAL A 95 -9.33 5.15 -0.36
C VAL A 95 -10.45 5.80 0.47
N ARG A 96 -10.99 5.08 1.46
CA ARG A 96 -12.06 5.59 2.33
C ARG A 96 -11.58 6.65 3.31
N ASP A 97 -10.28 6.67 3.61
CA ASP A 97 -9.66 7.60 4.55
C ASP A 97 -9.24 8.91 3.87
N LEU A 98 -9.37 8.99 2.53
CA LEU A 98 -9.11 10.22 1.79
C LEU A 98 -10.13 11.32 2.15
N ALA A 99 -9.64 12.55 2.28
CA ALA A 99 -10.47 13.73 2.51
C ALA A 99 -11.34 14.12 1.28
N VAL A 100 -11.22 13.41 0.17
CA VAL A 100 -12.06 13.52 -1.03
C VAL A 100 -12.67 12.17 -1.36
N GLY A 101 -13.91 12.20 -1.85
CA GLY A 101 -14.66 11.01 -2.21
C GLY A 101 -15.11 10.99 -3.67
N GLY A 102 -15.87 9.94 -4.01
CA GLY A 102 -16.44 9.81 -5.36
C GLY A 102 -17.34 10.97 -5.79
N GLU A 103 -18.06 11.57 -4.84
CA GLU A 103 -18.96 12.72 -5.09
C GLU A 103 -18.17 13.97 -5.49
N ASP A 104 -17.05 14.23 -4.84
CA ASP A 104 -16.18 15.36 -5.19
C ASP A 104 -15.62 15.21 -6.60
N LEU A 105 -15.22 13.99 -6.97
CA LEU A 105 -14.72 13.70 -8.32
C LEU A 105 -15.84 13.76 -9.37
N LEU A 106 -17.05 13.33 -9.02
CA LEU A 106 -18.23 13.48 -9.89
C LEU A 106 -18.51 14.96 -10.20
N ALA A 107 -18.40 15.83 -9.18
CA ALA A 107 -18.56 17.27 -9.34
C ALA A 107 -17.50 17.89 -10.28
N LEU A 108 -16.28 17.33 -10.28
CA LEU A 108 -15.18 17.71 -11.19
C LEU A 108 -15.30 17.10 -12.61
N GLY A 109 -16.35 16.31 -12.87
CA GLY A 109 -16.58 15.74 -14.19
C GLY A 109 -16.06 14.32 -14.39
N TYR A 110 -15.41 13.72 -13.42
CA TYR A 110 -14.99 12.31 -13.51
C TYR A 110 -16.20 11.38 -13.58
N ARG A 111 -16.08 10.27 -14.31
CA ARG A 111 -17.17 9.29 -14.48
C ARG A 111 -16.64 7.85 -14.44
N GLY A 112 -17.47 6.95 -13.94
CA GLY A 112 -17.23 5.51 -13.97
C GLY A 112 -15.86 5.08 -13.41
N PRO A 113 -15.11 4.22 -14.11
CA PRO A 113 -13.83 3.70 -13.61
C PRO A 113 -12.73 4.76 -13.39
N ALA A 114 -12.87 5.96 -14.00
CA ALA A 114 -11.91 7.05 -13.84
C ALA A 114 -11.86 7.54 -12.39
N ILE A 115 -12.99 7.57 -11.68
CA ILE A 115 -13.09 7.94 -10.27
C ILE A 115 -12.17 7.03 -9.43
N GLY A 116 -12.33 5.71 -9.59
CA GLY A 116 -11.54 4.76 -8.82
C GLY A 116 -10.05 4.82 -9.14
N ARG A 117 -9.66 5.14 -10.38
CA ARG A 117 -8.25 5.34 -10.73
C ARG A 117 -7.68 6.60 -10.09
N ALA A 118 -8.41 7.71 -10.17
CA ALA A 118 -7.99 8.99 -9.60
C ALA A 118 -7.83 8.90 -8.06
N LEU A 119 -8.81 8.29 -7.36
CA LEU A 119 -8.73 8.09 -5.91
C LEU A 119 -7.53 7.20 -5.51
N ARG A 120 -7.24 6.13 -6.25
CA ARG A 120 -6.06 5.30 -5.99
C ARG A 120 -4.76 6.06 -6.22
N ALA A 121 -4.69 6.86 -7.29
CA ALA A 121 -3.51 7.69 -7.56
C ALA A 121 -3.27 8.74 -6.47
N LEU A 122 -4.34 9.36 -5.94
CA LEU A 122 -4.24 10.26 -4.80
C LEU A 122 -3.76 9.53 -3.54
N LEU A 123 -4.31 8.35 -3.26
CA LEU A 123 -3.88 7.55 -2.11
C LEU A 123 -2.40 7.21 -2.18
N ASP A 124 -1.89 6.80 -3.34
CA ASP A 124 -0.45 6.51 -3.54
C ASP A 124 0.42 7.73 -3.22
N GLN A 125 -0.05 8.95 -3.53
CA GLN A 125 0.67 10.18 -3.24
C GLN A 125 0.61 10.56 -1.76
N VAL A 126 -0.53 10.32 -1.10
CA VAL A 126 -0.65 10.51 0.36
C VAL A 126 0.23 9.51 1.11
N LEU A 127 0.24 8.23 0.70
CA LEU A 127 1.11 7.21 1.28
C LEU A 127 2.60 7.52 1.10
N SER A 128 2.95 8.25 0.03
CA SER A 128 4.32 8.71 -0.25
C SER A 128 4.65 10.07 0.38
N GLU A 129 3.70 10.68 1.09
CA GLU A 129 3.83 12.02 1.69
C GLU A 129 4.12 13.14 0.68
N THR A 130 3.81 12.94 -0.60
CA THR A 130 3.95 13.96 -1.64
C THR A 130 2.81 14.96 -1.63
N VAL A 131 1.65 14.56 -1.09
CA VAL A 131 0.46 15.41 -0.92
C VAL A 131 -0.15 15.15 0.45
N SER A 132 -0.56 16.21 1.16
CA SER A 132 -1.29 16.08 2.42
C SER A 132 -2.72 15.55 2.17
N ASN A 133 -3.25 14.77 3.13
CA ASN A 133 -4.64 14.31 3.07
C ASN A 133 -5.62 15.43 3.50
N GLU A 134 -5.57 16.55 2.80
CA GLU A 134 -6.47 17.68 2.95
C GLU A 134 -7.27 17.89 1.67
N LYS A 135 -8.56 18.16 1.78
CA LYS A 135 -9.46 18.28 0.64
C LYS A 135 -8.93 19.21 -0.44
N ASN A 136 -8.47 20.41 -0.06
CA ASN A 136 -7.97 21.39 -1.01
C ASN A 136 -6.69 20.94 -1.71
N ALA A 137 -5.75 20.35 -0.98
CA ALA A 137 -4.49 19.83 -1.53
C ALA A 137 -4.74 18.70 -2.53
N LEU A 138 -5.67 17.79 -2.20
CA LEU A 138 -6.04 16.68 -3.06
C LEU A 138 -6.76 17.16 -4.34
N LEU A 139 -7.65 18.13 -4.24
CA LEU A 139 -8.34 18.72 -5.42
C LEU A 139 -7.36 19.46 -6.33
N GLN A 140 -6.43 20.24 -5.76
CA GLN A 140 -5.37 20.89 -6.54
C GLN A 140 -4.49 19.87 -7.27
N ARG A 141 -4.14 18.77 -6.60
CA ARG A 141 -3.34 17.72 -7.22
C ARG A 141 -4.07 17.01 -8.36
N LEU A 142 -5.38 16.77 -8.22
CA LEU A 142 -6.20 16.25 -9.33
C LEU A 142 -6.15 17.16 -10.54
N ALA A 143 -6.33 18.46 -10.37
CA ALA A 143 -6.26 19.42 -11.48
C ALA A 143 -4.88 19.40 -12.19
N GLN A 144 -3.79 19.26 -11.44
CA GLN A 144 -2.45 19.10 -12.00
C GLN A 144 -2.28 17.80 -12.81
N MET A 145 -2.79 16.68 -12.27
CA MET A 145 -2.73 15.37 -12.95
C MET A 145 -3.52 15.39 -14.28
N ASP A 146 -4.65 16.09 -14.31
CA ASP A 146 -5.45 16.22 -15.54
C ASP A 146 -4.71 17.07 -16.59
N ALA A 147 -4.06 18.15 -16.17
CA ALA A 147 -3.23 18.97 -17.06
C ALA A 147 -2.03 18.15 -17.62
N GLU A 148 -1.32 17.40 -16.77
CA GLU A 148 -0.22 16.53 -17.17
C GLU A 148 -0.65 15.44 -18.18
N ASN A 149 -1.87 14.91 -18.03
CA ASN A 149 -2.43 13.91 -18.94
C ASN A 149 -2.87 14.53 -20.29
N THR A 150 -3.36 15.76 -20.27
CA THR A 150 -3.78 16.47 -21.48
C THR A 150 -2.57 16.83 -22.34
N GLU A 151 -1.49 17.29 -21.75
CA GLU A 151 -0.23 17.57 -22.48
C GLU A 151 0.40 16.31 -23.12
N LYS A 152 0.26 15.14 -22.49
CA LYS A 152 0.74 13.86 -23.05
C LYS A 152 -0.12 13.33 -24.21
N MET A 153 -1.33 13.85 -24.38
CA MET A 153 -2.25 13.43 -25.45
C MET A 153 -2.25 14.37 -26.66
N GLU A 154 -1.46 15.44 -26.71
CA GLU A 154 -1.30 16.20 -27.94
C GLU A 154 -0.55 15.36 -28.98
N PRO A 155 -1.20 15.03 -30.12
CA PRO A 155 -0.55 14.25 -31.16
C PRO A 155 0.54 15.10 -31.78
N CYS A 156 1.73 14.52 -31.90
CA CYS A 156 2.82 15.01 -32.74
C CYS A 156 2.23 15.38 -34.12
N SER A 157 1.92 16.65 -34.31
CA SER A 157 1.34 17.14 -35.56
C SER A 157 2.34 16.91 -36.68
N LYS A 158 1.90 16.12 -37.64
CA LYS A 158 2.55 15.79 -38.89
C LYS A 158 3.24 17.01 -39.50
N LYS A 159 4.58 16.97 -39.58
CA LYS A 159 5.28 17.69 -40.66
C LYS A 159 4.83 17.05 -41.97
N LYS A 160 3.96 17.73 -42.69
CA LYS A 160 3.89 17.66 -44.14
C LYS A 160 4.93 18.61 -44.64
N ASP A 161 5.96 18.09 -45.20
CA ASP A 161 6.82 18.81 -46.15
C ASP A 161 6.26 18.62 -47.57
N PRO A 162 6.40 19.66 -48.45
CA PRO A 162 5.80 19.74 -49.76
C PRO A 162 6.43 18.82 -50.81
#